data_e2070fda9706b9478475c0be656b0f7e
#
_entry.id   e2070fda9706b9478475c0be656b0f7e
#
_cell.length_a   1.000
_cell.length_b   1.000
_cell.length_c   1.000
_cell.angle_alpha   90.00
_cell.angle_beta   90.00
_cell.angle_gamma   90.00
#
_symmetry.space_group_name_H-M   'P 1'
#
loop_
_entity.id
_entity.type
_entity.pdbx_description
1 polymer ?
#
loop_
_entity_poly.entity_id
_entity_poly.type
_entity_poly.pdbx_seq_one_letter_code
_entity_poly.pdbx_strand_id
1 'polypeptide(L)'
;MKDVFFVYRKSGLNYSIEHVFNTVESGLRKENVLVKNIFLPYARVCVSNLLRNILYVKRLCNSITHLTGDTHYAILLCKGKVVLTIHDTRFLDFEHGLKKMIFKWLWFYLPMRKASYVTCISNEVREKLISYFPRFKDKIHIIYNPLDTNYNYKFKLFNEGCPIILHIGTAENKNLERLIPALKGINCELHIVGKYRKDIEDMLRFYSIRYVYKCDLSNQEILDEYMNCDIVSFPSLYEGFGMPIIEGQAVGRVVFTSDLEPMKEIAGDAALL
;
A
#
# COMPACT_ATOMS: atom_id res chain seq x y z
N MET A 1 6.64 -30.11 -6.68
CA MET A 1 6.12 -28.73 -6.61
C MET A 1 6.81 -28.03 -5.45
N LYS A 2 7.31 -26.80 -5.61
CA LYS A 2 7.93 -26.09 -4.51
C LYS A 2 6.84 -25.23 -3.84
N ASP A 3 6.58 -25.47 -2.55
CA ASP A 3 5.65 -24.66 -1.77
C ASP A 3 6.25 -23.27 -1.55
N VAL A 4 5.45 -22.23 -1.74
CA VAL A 4 5.77 -20.85 -1.37
C VAL A 4 4.92 -20.47 -0.15
N PHE A 5 5.58 -19.98 0.90
CA PHE A 5 4.92 -19.53 2.10
C PHE A 5 4.83 -17.99 2.09
N PHE A 6 3.63 -17.45 1.99
CA PHE A 6 3.39 -16.02 2.21
C PHE A 6 3.20 -15.77 3.69
N VAL A 7 4.03 -14.92 4.26
CA VAL A 7 3.99 -14.56 5.68
C VAL A 7 3.43 -13.15 5.83
N TYR A 8 2.25 -13.07 6.44
CA TYR A 8 1.54 -11.84 6.72
C TYR A 8 1.65 -11.46 8.20
N ARG A 9 1.45 -10.17 8.49
CA ARG A 9 1.17 -9.74 9.86
C ARG A 9 -0.09 -10.41 10.40
N LYS A 10 -0.42 -10.16 11.66
CA LYS A 10 -1.67 -10.67 12.26
C LYS A 10 -2.87 -10.17 11.45
N SER A 11 -3.82 -11.05 11.16
CA SER A 11 -5.04 -10.73 10.42
C SER A 11 -5.88 -9.62 11.10
N GLY A 12 -6.63 -8.84 10.30
CA GLY A 12 -7.56 -7.82 10.78
C GLY A 12 -6.96 -6.45 11.10
N LEU A 13 -5.68 -6.19 10.78
CA LEU A 13 -5.03 -4.91 11.08
C LEU A 13 -5.04 -3.91 9.92
N ASN A 14 -4.98 -4.37 8.70
CA ASN A 14 -5.10 -3.61 7.44
C ASN A 14 -5.33 -4.59 6.30
N TYR A 15 -5.95 -4.16 5.20
CA TYR A 15 -6.34 -5.04 4.09
C TYR A 15 -5.56 -4.81 2.79
N SER A 16 -4.84 -3.69 2.65
CA SER A 16 -4.20 -3.31 1.38
C SER A 16 -3.09 -4.26 0.93
N ILE A 17 -2.23 -4.71 1.83
CA ILE A 17 -1.13 -5.65 1.51
C ILE A 17 -1.71 -7.03 1.19
N GLU A 18 -2.67 -7.48 1.98
CA GLU A 18 -3.35 -8.75 1.78
C GLU A 18 -4.05 -8.77 0.41
N HIS A 19 -4.66 -7.65 -0.01
CA HIS A 19 -5.32 -7.53 -1.32
C HIS A 19 -4.32 -7.65 -2.48
N VAL A 20 -3.21 -6.93 -2.42
CA VAL A 20 -2.12 -7.04 -3.40
C VAL A 20 -1.62 -8.48 -3.52
N PHE A 21 -1.34 -9.13 -2.39
CA PHE A 21 -0.81 -10.50 -2.41
C PHE A 21 -1.85 -11.57 -2.75
N ASN A 22 -3.13 -11.34 -2.60
CA ASN A 22 -4.18 -12.20 -3.14
C ASN A 22 -4.13 -12.22 -4.68
N THR A 23 -3.87 -11.06 -5.31
CA THR A 23 -3.67 -10.97 -6.76
C THR A 23 -2.41 -11.71 -7.20
N VAL A 24 -1.30 -11.56 -6.47
CA VAL A 24 -0.06 -12.31 -6.71
C VAL A 24 -0.28 -13.82 -6.55
N GLU A 25 -0.97 -14.25 -5.50
CA GLU A 25 -1.31 -15.66 -5.27
C GLU A 25 -2.14 -16.24 -6.42
N SER A 26 -3.14 -15.50 -6.89
CA SER A 26 -3.96 -15.90 -8.03
C SER A 26 -3.13 -16.10 -9.30
N GLY A 27 -2.15 -15.23 -9.56
CA GLY A 27 -1.18 -15.39 -10.64
C GLY A 27 -0.30 -16.62 -10.48
N LEU A 28 0.27 -16.84 -9.29
CA LEU A 28 1.12 -17.99 -9.00
C LEU A 28 0.37 -19.33 -9.13
N ARG A 29 -0.90 -19.38 -8.74
CA ARG A 29 -1.74 -20.57 -8.90
C ARG A 29 -1.96 -20.92 -10.38
N LYS A 30 -2.08 -19.93 -11.27
CA LYS A 30 -2.15 -20.16 -12.73
C LYS A 30 -0.86 -20.78 -13.27
N GLU A 31 0.28 -20.48 -12.64
CA GLU A 31 1.60 -21.07 -12.95
C GLU A 31 1.86 -22.39 -12.18
N ASN A 32 0.83 -23.02 -11.60
CA ASN A 32 0.92 -24.25 -10.82
C ASN A 32 1.87 -24.17 -9.61
N VAL A 33 2.03 -22.99 -9.02
CA VAL A 33 2.77 -22.80 -7.77
C VAL A 33 1.81 -22.88 -6.59
N LEU A 34 2.09 -23.75 -5.63
CA LEU A 34 1.28 -23.85 -4.41
C LEU A 34 1.71 -22.79 -3.40
N VAL A 35 0.77 -21.93 -3.03
CA VAL A 35 0.97 -20.89 -2.02
C VAL A 35 0.27 -21.28 -0.72
N LYS A 36 0.96 -21.11 0.41
CA LYS A 36 0.45 -21.31 1.76
C LYS A 36 0.54 -20.00 2.54
N ASN A 37 -0.61 -19.49 2.99
CA ASN A 37 -0.70 -18.23 3.72
C ASN A 37 -0.52 -18.47 5.21
N ILE A 38 0.42 -17.73 5.83
CA ILE A 38 0.75 -17.80 7.25
C ILE A 38 0.56 -16.42 7.86
N PHE A 39 -0.30 -16.31 8.86
CA PHE A 39 -0.52 -15.09 9.61
C PHE A 39 0.22 -15.14 10.93
N LEU A 40 0.97 -14.09 11.27
CA LEU A 40 1.68 -13.99 12.54
C LEU A 40 0.70 -13.95 13.71
N PRO A 41 0.93 -14.71 14.77
CA PRO A 41 -0.01 -14.78 15.90
C PRO A 41 -0.02 -13.51 16.76
N TYR A 42 1.07 -12.74 16.79
CA TYR A 42 1.22 -11.59 17.69
C TYR A 42 1.45 -10.29 16.91
N ALA A 43 0.58 -9.29 17.17
CA ALA A 43 0.70 -7.94 16.57
C ALA A 43 1.54 -6.98 17.42
N ARG A 44 1.43 -7.08 18.78
CA ARG A 44 2.10 -6.14 19.67
C ARG A 44 3.63 -6.30 19.61
N VAL A 45 4.33 -5.20 19.41
CA VAL A 45 5.80 -5.14 19.36
C VAL A 45 6.35 -5.15 20.79
N CYS A 46 6.81 -6.33 21.23
CA CYS A 46 7.59 -6.53 22.45
C CYS A 46 8.53 -7.73 22.24
N VAL A 47 9.62 -7.79 22.97
CA VAL A 47 10.70 -8.79 22.76
C VAL A 47 10.14 -10.21 22.73
N SER A 48 9.25 -10.58 23.67
CA SER A 48 8.67 -11.93 23.73
C SER A 48 7.85 -12.27 22.48
N ASN A 49 7.02 -11.33 21.98
CA ASN A 49 6.22 -11.56 20.78
C ASN A 49 7.07 -11.60 19.50
N LEU A 50 8.11 -10.77 19.41
CA LEU A 50 9.06 -10.82 18.31
C LEU A 50 9.72 -12.20 18.22
N LEU A 51 10.24 -12.70 19.34
CA LEU A 51 10.85 -14.03 19.40
C LEU A 51 9.86 -15.14 19.07
N ARG A 52 8.63 -15.08 19.59
CA ARG A 52 7.58 -16.07 19.30
C ARG A 52 7.22 -16.07 17.81
N ASN A 53 7.06 -14.90 17.19
CA ASN A 53 6.79 -14.79 15.76
C ASN A 53 7.94 -15.36 14.92
N ILE A 54 9.20 -15.05 15.24
CA ILE A 54 10.38 -15.60 14.56
C ILE A 54 10.43 -17.13 14.66
N LEU A 55 10.18 -17.68 15.86
CA LEU A 55 10.18 -19.13 16.06
C LEU A 55 9.00 -19.81 15.36
N TYR A 56 7.83 -19.15 15.32
CA TYR A 56 6.67 -19.63 14.60
C TYR A 56 6.94 -19.76 13.11
N VAL A 57 7.45 -18.72 12.47
CA VAL A 57 7.80 -18.74 11.03
C VAL A 57 8.91 -19.77 10.75
N LYS A 58 9.94 -19.84 11.60
CA LYS A 58 11.01 -20.86 11.48
C LYS A 58 10.47 -22.30 11.44
N ARG A 59 9.43 -22.60 12.21
CA ARG A 59 8.84 -23.94 12.29
C ARG A 59 8.03 -24.32 11.05
N LEU A 60 7.36 -23.34 10.44
CA LEU A 60 6.41 -23.57 9.35
C LEU A 60 7.06 -23.46 7.96
N CYS A 61 8.04 -22.56 7.80
CA CYS A 61 8.57 -22.20 6.50
C CYS A 61 9.88 -22.96 6.20
N ASN A 62 9.78 -24.03 5.41
CA ASN A 62 10.89 -24.90 5.07
C ASN A 62 11.36 -24.84 3.61
N SER A 63 10.69 -24.05 2.76
CA SER A 63 10.95 -23.92 1.32
C SER A 63 11.21 -22.46 0.96
N ILE A 64 10.44 -21.90 0.04
CA ILE A 64 10.50 -20.47 -0.29
C ILE A 64 9.59 -19.71 0.68
N THR A 65 10.14 -18.75 1.39
CA THR A 65 9.39 -17.88 2.31
C THR A 65 9.35 -16.48 1.75
N HIS A 66 8.17 -15.94 1.50
CA HIS A 66 7.98 -14.56 1.07
C HIS A 66 7.32 -13.76 2.19
N LEU A 67 8.04 -12.82 2.75
CA LEU A 67 7.47 -11.88 3.71
C LEU A 67 6.81 -10.73 2.96
N THR A 68 5.50 -10.62 3.14
CA THR A 68 4.63 -9.77 2.33
C THR A 68 4.42 -8.36 2.88
N GLY A 69 4.82 -8.10 4.12
CA GLY A 69 4.50 -6.84 4.80
C GLY A 69 5.56 -6.37 5.79
N ASP A 70 5.16 -5.49 6.69
CA ASP A 70 5.99 -4.69 7.58
C ASP A 70 6.63 -5.45 8.78
N THR A 71 6.44 -6.74 8.88
CA THR A 71 6.99 -7.57 9.96
C THR A 71 8.31 -8.23 9.60
N HIS A 72 9.23 -7.47 9.00
CA HIS A 72 10.48 -7.96 8.38
C HIS A 72 11.33 -8.85 9.30
N TYR A 73 11.35 -8.59 10.60
CA TYR A 73 12.09 -9.37 11.59
C TYR A 73 11.69 -10.87 11.64
N ALA A 74 10.47 -11.21 11.18
CA ALA A 74 9.94 -12.57 11.33
C ALA A 74 10.74 -13.63 10.58
N ILE A 75 11.48 -13.25 9.52
CA ILE A 75 12.26 -14.17 8.67
C ILE A 75 13.66 -14.48 9.19
N LEU A 76 14.10 -13.88 10.29
CA LEU A 76 15.52 -13.93 10.73
C LEU A 76 16.06 -15.35 10.92
N LEU A 77 15.23 -16.29 11.34
CA LEU A 77 15.59 -17.69 11.53
C LEU A 77 15.02 -18.65 10.47
N CYS A 78 14.43 -18.15 9.37
CA CYS A 78 13.94 -18.99 8.29
C CYS A 78 15.06 -19.83 7.67
N LYS A 79 14.74 -21.05 7.31
CA LYS A 79 15.57 -21.93 6.49
C LYS A 79 15.13 -21.81 5.03
N GLY A 80 16.04 -22.02 4.08
CA GLY A 80 15.71 -21.92 2.66
C GLY A 80 15.79 -20.50 2.08
N LYS A 81 15.22 -20.33 0.88
CA LYS A 81 15.21 -19.06 0.16
C LYS A 81 14.16 -18.10 0.75
N VAL A 82 14.55 -16.87 0.93
CA VAL A 82 13.68 -15.83 1.49
C VAL A 82 13.54 -14.68 0.51
N VAL A 83 12.31 -14.29 0.22
CA VAL A 83 11.95 -13.06 -0.48
C VAL A 83 11.38 -12.09 0.55
N LEU A 84 11.81 -10.85 0.49
CA LEU A 84 11.36 -9.78 1.38
C LEU A 84 10.80 -8.63 0.54
N THR A 85 9.50 -8.35 0.64
CA THR A 85 8.91 -7.15 0.02
C THR A 85 8.88 -6.00 1.02
N ILE A 86 9.43 -4.85 0.62
CA ILE A 86 9.43 -3.61 1.39
C ILE A 86 8.50 -2.62 0.69
N HIS A 87 7.42 -2.24 1.38
CA HIS A 87 6.38 -1.37 0.82
C HIS A 87 6.67 0.12 1.01
N ASP A 88 7.36 0.50 2.07
CA ASP A 88 7.75 1.88 2.34
C ASP A 88 8.97 1.96 3.27
N THR A 89 9.54 3.15 3.35
CA THR A 89 10.66 3.48 4.24
C THR A 89 10.28 4.52 5.30
N ARG A 90 8.99 4.82 5.44
CA ARG A 90 8.47 5.89 6.32
C ARG A 90 9.10 5.86 7.70
N PHE A 91 9.29 4.67 8.24
CA PHE A 91 9.89 4.48 9.55
C PHE A 91 11.35 4.99 9.63
N LEU A 92 12.12 4.82 8.54
CA LEU A 92 13.50 5.31 8.45
C LEU A 92 13.55 6.83 8.27
N ASP A 93 12.53 7.42 7.69
CA ASP A 93 12.49 8.85 7.37
C ASP A 93 12.04 9.69 8.58
N PHE A 94 11.04 9.24 9.33
CA PHE A 94 10.37 10.04 10.36
C PHE A 94 10.73 9.68 11.80
N GLU A 95 11.30 8.52 12.09
CA GLU A 95 11.73 8.17 13.44
C GLU A 95 13.13 8.73 13.78
N HIS A 96 13.38 8.94 15.07
CA HIS A 96 14.65 9.53 15.55
C HIS A 96 15.22 8.74 16.74
N GLY A 97 16.48 9.01 17.06
CA GLY A 97 17.16 8.48 18.24
C GLY A 97 17.34 6.96 18.25
N LEU A 98 17.38 6.38 19.45
CA LEU A 98 17.63 4.94 19.68
C LEU A 98 16.57 4.05 19.01
N LYS A 99 15.31 4.50 19.00
CA LYS A 99 14.21 3.78 18.34
C LYS A 99 14.48 3.60 16.86
N LYS A 100 14.87 4.66 16.14
CA LYS A 100 15.29 4.57 14.72
C LYS A 100 16.40 3.55 14.52
N MET A 101 17.42 3.57 15.39
CA MET A 101 18.55 2.66 15.27
C MET A 101 18.12 1.20 15.42
N ILE A 102 17.31 0.87 16.44
CA ILE A 102 16.80 -0.49 16.67
C ILE A 102 15.98 -0.97 15.46
N PHE A 103 15.07 -0.13 14.96
CA PHE A 103 14.24 -0.47 13.80
C PHE A 103 15.07 -0.59 12.53
N LYS A 104 16.01 0.32 12.28
CA LYS A 104 16.95 0.24 11.15
C LYS A 104 17.66 -1.11 11.11
N TRP A 105 18.09 -1.62 12.26
CA TRP A 105 18.79 -2.90 12.36
C TRP A 105 17.84 -4.08 12.28
N LEU A 106 16.81 -4.13 13.11
CA LEU A 106 15.96 -5.32 13.30
C LEU A 106 14.90 -5.47 12.19
N TRP A 107 14.37 -4.35 11.66
CA TRP A 107 13.36 -4.38 10.60
C TRP A 107 13.93 -4.31 9.18
N PHE A 108 15.11 -3.72 8.99
CA PHE A 108 15.68 -3.57 7.64
C PHE A 108 17.00 -4.31 7.48
N TYR A 109 18.05 -3.93 8.20
CA TYR A 109 19.39 -4.45 7.95
C TYR A 109 19.50 -5.98 8.09
N LEU A 110 19.08 -6.54 9.21
CA LEU A 110 19.16 -7.99 9.46
C LEU A 110 18.24 -8.78 8.51
N PRO A 111 16.98 -8.41 8.28
CA PRO A 111 16.12 -9.06 7.29
C PRO A 111 16.67 -8.98 5.86
N MET A 112 17.15 -7.81 5.41
CA MET A 112 17.74 -7.66 4.08
C MET A 112 19.02 -8.51 3.94
N ARG A 113 19.83 -8.61 5.00
CA ARG A 113 20.99 -9.51 5.02
C ARG A 113 20.57 -10.96 4.87
N LYS A 114 19.48 -11.38 5.54
CA LYS A 114 18.93 -12.74 5.52
C LYS A 114 18.25 -13.08 4.19
N ALA A 115 17.56 -12.14 3.58
CA ALA A 115 16.82 -12.34 2.35
C ALA A 115 17.74 -12.74 1.18
N SER A 116 17.29 -13.66 0.35
CA SER A 116 17.90 -14.00 -0.94
C SER A 116 17.64 -12.91 -1.97
N TYR A 117 16.40 -12.38 -1.96
CA TYR A 117 15.92 -11.28 -2.79
C TYR A 117 15.15 -10.29 -1.95
N VAL A 118 15.36 -9.02 -2.20
CA VAL A 118 14.58 -7.91 -1.62
C VAL A 118 13.82 -7.26 -2.75
N THR A 119 12.50 -7.18 -2.62
CA THR A 119 11.68 -6.46 -3.59
C THR A 119 11.15 -5.18 -2.97
N CYS A 120 11.01 -4.15 -3.76
CA CYS A 120 10.36 -2.90 -3.40
C CYS A 120 9.36 -2.53 -4.49
N ILE A 121 8.39 -1.70 -4.13
CA ILE A 121 7.20 -1.48 -4.96
C ILE A 121 7.27 -0.22 -5.83
N SER A 122 8.35 0.58 -5.72
CA SER A 122 8.59 1.76 -6.55
C SER A 122 10.07 2.09 -6.61
N ASN A 123 10.48 2.93 -7.56
CA ASN A 123 11.84 3.43 -7.66
C ASN A 123 12.21 4.31 -6.46
N GLU A 124 11.26 5.13 -5.98
CA GLU A 124 11.44 5.95 -4.79
C GLU A 124 11.82 5.11 -3.57
N VAL A 125 11.10 4.01 -3.31
CA VAL A 125 11.43 3.08 -2.21
C VAL A 125 12.81 2.44 -2.44
N ARG A 126 13.14 2.07 -3.68
CA ARG A 126 14.44 1.49 -4.03
C ARG A 126 15.59 2.45 -3.73
N GLU A 127 15.52 3.67 -4.23
CA GLU A 127 16.58 4.67 -4.04
C GLU A 127 16.77 5.01 -2.55
N LYS A 128 15.70 5.14 -1.78
CA LYS A 128 15.77 5.30 -0.33
C LYS A 128 16.43 4.10 0.36
N LEU A 129 16.06 2.88 0.00
CA LEU A 129 16.71 1.68 0.56
C LEU A 129 18.20 1.64 0.24
N ILE A 130 18.60 1.99 -0.98
CA ILE A 130 20.02 2.03 -1.39
C ILE A 130 20.76 3.13 -0.61
N SER A 131 20.17 4.30 -0.39
CA SER A 131 20.77 5.37 0.38
C SER A 131 21.04 4.98 1.83
N TYR A 132 20.10 4.25 2.47
CA TYR A 132 20.27 3.75 3.83
C TYR A 132 21.15 2.50 3.93
N PHE A 133 21.18 1.65 2.89
CA PHE A 133 21.81 0.33 2.90
C PHE A 133 22.53 0.01 1.58
N PRO A 134 23.55 0.80 1.16
CA PRO A 134 24.17 0.68 -0.16
C PRO A 134 24.77 -0.71 -0.45
N ARG A 135 25.18 -1.44 0.58
CA ARG A 135 25.73 -2.81 0.44
C ARG A 135 24.72 -3.84 -0.10
N PHE A 136 23.42 -3.55 -0.09
CA PHE A 136 22.38 -4.46 -0.58
C PHE A 136 21.84 -4.06 -1.96
N LYS A 137 22.43 -3.08 -2.64
CA LYS A 137 22.00 -2.56 -3.95
C LYS A 137 21.66 -3.67 -4.95
N ASP A 138 22.53 -4.67 -5.08
CA ASP A 138 22.37 -5.75 -6.05
C ASP A 138 21.28 -6.78 -5.69
N LYS A 139 20.77 -6.73 -4.47
CA LYS A 139 19.66 -7.57 -4.01
C LYS A 139 18.29 -6.91 -4.13
N ILE A 140 18.25 -5.58 -4.35
CA ILE A 140 17.02 -4.81 -4.34
C ILE A 140 16.48 -4.71 -5.76
N HIS A 141 15.30 -5.27 -5.99
CA HIS A 141 14.62 -5.30 -7.28
C HIS A 141 13.27 -4.59 -7.17
N ILE A 142 12.93 -3.77 -8.16
CA ILE A 142 11.60 -3.15 -8.24
C ILE A 142 10.64 -4.20 -8.80
N ILE A 143 9.54 -4.43 -8.10
CA ILE A 143 8.38 -5.16 -8.58
C ILE A 143 7.15 -4.37 -8.15
N TYR A 144 6.53 -3.71 -9.11
CA TYR A 144 5.33 -2.91 -8.88
C TYR A 144 4.18 -3.75 -8.36
N ASN A 145 3.31 -3.16 -7.56
CA ASN A 145 2.10 -3.83 -7.12
C ASN A 145 1.20 -4.16 -8.31
N PRO A 146 0.69 -5.39 -8.40
CA PRO A 146 -0.26 -5.74 -9.43
C PRO A 146 -1.62 -5.06 -9.19
N LEU A 147 -2.30 -4.76 -10.27
CA LEU A 147 -3.70 -4.36 -10.24
C LEU A 147 -4.58 -5.61 -10.12
N ASP A 148 -5.64 -5.54 -9.31
CA ASP A 148 -6.65 -6.59 -9.27
C ASP A 148 -7.39 -6.68 -10.62
N THR A 149 -7.57 -7.90 -11.11
CA THR A 149 -8.19 -8.18 -12.41
C THR A 149 -9.66 -7.76 -12.53
N ASN A 150 -10.30 -7.39 -11.42
CA ASN A 150 -11.66 -6.85 -11.41
C ASN A 150 -11.72 -5.39 -11.86
N TYR A 151 -10.60 -4.64 -11.79
CA TYR A 151 -10.53 -3.28 -12.29
C TYR A 151 -10.37 -3.28 -13.81
N ASN A 152 -11.48 -3.17 -14.52
CA ASN A 152 -11.52 -3.15 -15.98
C ASN A 152 -12.17 -1.85 -16.47
N TYR A 153 -11.74 -1.40 -17.65
CA TYR A 153 -12.31 -0.23 -18.28
C TYR A 153 -13.83 -0.31 -18.36
N LYS A 154 -14.48 0.75 -17.89
CA LYS A 154 -15.93 0.94 -18.00
C LYS A 154 -16.22 2.33 -18.52
N PHE A 155 -16.80 2.38 -19.69
CA PHE A 155 -17.21 3.67 -20.25
C PHE A 155 -18.19 4.39 -19.31
N LYS A 156 -17.96 5.65 -19.07
CA LYS A 156 -18.84 6.57 -18.37
C LYS A 156 -18.76 7.94 -19.03
N LEU A 157 -19.92 8.51 -19.34
CA LEU A 157 -19.97 9.90 -19.78
C LEU A 157 -19.62 10.82 -18.61
N PHE A 158 -18.69 11.73 -18.83
CA PHE A 158 -18.25 12.68 -17.81
C PHE A 158 -19.41 13.64 -17.47
N ASN A 159 -19.68 13.80 -16.17
CA ASN A 159 -20.73 14.72 -15.69
C ASN A 159 -20.16 16.16 -15.58
N GLU A 160 -20.25 16.94 -16.64
CA GLU A 160 -19.74 18.33 -16.65
C GLU A 160 -20.47 19.25 -15.67
N GLY A 161 -21.75 18.96 -15.38
CA GLY A 161 -22.56 19.80 -14.50
C GLY A 161 -22.21 19.68 -13.02
N CYS A 162 -21.91 18.46 -12.55
CA CYS A 162 -21.54 18.17 -11.15
C CYS A 162 -20.74 16.87 -11.09
N PRO A 163 -19.43 16.91 -11.43
CA PRO A 163 -18.60 15.71 -11.40
C PRO A 163 -18.47 15.13 -10.00
N ILE A 164 -18.47 13.80 -9.92
CA ILE A 164 -18.16 13.06 -8.70
C ILE A 164 -16.65 12.88 -8.61
N ILE A 165 -16.05 13.42 -7.55
CA ILE A 165 -14.63 13.30 -7.23
C ILE A 165 -14.48 12.23 -6.15
N LEU A 166 -13.81 11.13 -6.46
CA LEU A 166 -13.52 10.06 -5.51
C LEU A 166 -12.17 10.31 -4.84
N HIS A 167 -12.15 10.24 -3.51
CA HIS A 167 -10.94 10.32 -2.69
C HIS A 167 -10.84 9.12 -1.75
N ILE A 168 -9.75 8.35 -1.87
CA ILE A 168 -9.51 7.12 -1.09
C ILE A 168 -8.51 7.36 0.03
N GLY A 169 -8.95 7.12 1.25
CA GLY A 169 -8.16 7.26 2.47
C GLY A 169 -8.32 8.62 3.15
N THR A 170 -8.20 8.60 4.48
CA THR A 170 -8.44 9.79 5.33
C THR A 170 -7.29 10.07 6.29
N ALA A 171 -6.17 9.34 6.17
CA ALA A 171 -4.97 9.65 6.93
C ALA A 171 -4.38 11.01 6.51
N GLU A 172 -3.64 11.67 7.38
CA GLU A 172 -3.08 13.01 7.14
C GLU A 172 -2.28 13.11 5.82
N ASN A 173 -1.53 12.06 5.47
CA ASN A 173 -0.78 12.03 4.22
C ASN A 173 -1.67 12.06 2.97
N LYS A 174 -2.96 11.76 3.07
CA LYS A 174 -3.92 11.82 1.95
C LYS A 174 -4.33 13.24 1.57
N ASN A 175 -4.00 14.23 2.40
CA ASN A 175 -4.04 15.65 2.10
C ASN A 175 -5.46 16.21 1.84
N LEU A 176 -6.47 15.65 2.50
CA LEU A 176 -7.84 16.18 2.46
C LEU A 176 -7.92 17.63 2.94
N GLU A 177 -7.08 17.99 3.89
CA GLU A 177 -7.00 19.33 4.47
C GLU A 177 -6.68 20.42 3.44
N ARG A 178 -6.00 20.07 2.33
CA ARG A 178 -5.75 20.99 1.20
C ARG A 178 -6.75 20.82 0.07
N LEU A 179 -7.21 19.60 -0.16
CA LEU A 179 -8.20 19.32 -1.22
C LEU A 179 -9.52 20.03 -0.93
N ILE A 180 -10.05 19.93 0.28
CA ILE A 180 -11.37 20.48 0.65
C ILE A 180 -11.46 21.98 0.38
N PRO A 181 -10.57 22.86 0.89
CA PRO A 181 -10.64 24.28 0.58
C PRO A 181 -10.43 24.61 -0.89
N ALA A 182 -9.66 23.80 -1.65
CA ALA A 182 -9.46 23.99 -3.07
C ALA A 182 -10.74 23.72 -3.90
N LEU A 183 -11.68 22.93 -3.39
CA LEU A 183 -12.97 22.67 -4.03
C LEU A 183 -14.03 23.75 -3.76
N LYS A 184 -13.72 24.75 -2.92
CA LYS A 184 -14.67 25.83 -2.61
C LYS A 184 -15.15 26.56 -3.88
N GLY A 185 -16.46 26.61 -4.08
CA GLY A 185 -17.07 27.28 -5.23
C GLY A 185 -17.11 26.45 -6.52
N ILE A 186 -16.55 25.24 -6.50
CA ILE A 186 -16.64 24.29 -7.62
C ILE A 186 -17.90 23.44 -7.44
N ASN A 187 -18.74 23.39 -8.48
CA ASN A 187 -19.95 22.56 -8.44
C ASN A 187 -19.58 21.08 -8.68
N CYS A 188 -19.24 20.37 -7.61
CA CYS A 188 -18.87 18.94 -7.62
C CYS A 188 -19.44 18.24 -6.39
N GLU A 189 -19.37 16.90 -6.38
CA GLU A 189 -19.65 16.08 -5.21
C GLU A 189 -18.39 15.28 -4.83
N LEU A 190 -17.93 15.42 -3.58
CA LEU A 190 -16.75 14.73 -3.08
C LEU A 190 -17.15 13.44 -2.37
N HIS A 191 -16.80 12.28 -2.93
CA HIS A 191 -16.94 10.99 -2.29
C HIS A 191 -15.65 10.65 -1.54
N ILE A 192 -15.73 10.52 -0.22
CA ILE A 192 -14.60 10.16 0.65
C ILE A 192 -14.79 8.73 1.15
N VAL A 193 -13.82 7.87 0.84
CA VAL A 193 -13.80 6.49 1.33
C VAL A 193 -12.68 6.33 2.35
N GLY A 194 -13.00 6.00 3.60
CA GLY A 194 -12.00 5.81 4.64
C GLY A 194 -12.56 5.95 6.05
N LYS A 195 -11.69 5.91 7.04
CA LYS A 195 -12.10 6.05 8.44
C LYS A 195 -12.67 7.45 8.68
N TYR A 196 -13.78 7.51 9.39
CA TYR A 196 -14.41 8.78 9.74
C TYR A 196 -13.47 9.68 10.55
N ARG A 197 -13.42 10.96 10.16
CA ARG A 197 -12.70 12.03 10.83
C ARG A 197 -13.62 13.23 10.99
N LYS A 198 -13.90 13.59 12.24
CA LYS A 198 -14.79 14.73 12.56
C LYS A 198 -14.24 16.06 12.06
N ASP A 199 -12.94 16.28 12.19
CA ASP A 199 -12.27 17.49 11.71
C ASP A 199 -12.41 17.68 10.19
N ILE A 200 -12.34 16.59 9.42
CA ILE A 200 -12.61 16.62 7.98
C ILE A 200 -14.07 16.96 7.68
N GLU A 201 -15.01 16.36 8.40
CA GLU A 201 -16.42 16.69 8.23
C GLU A 201 -16.72 18.16 8.59
N ASP A 202 -16.14 18.67 9.66
CA ASP A 202 -16.29 20.08 10.05
C ASP A 202 -15.74 21.02 8.96
N MET A 203 -14.62 20.68 8.31
CA MET A 203 -14.09 21.43 7.17
C MET A 203 -15.03 21.38 5.96
N LEU A 204 -15.57 20.20 5.60
CA LEU A 204 -16.52 20.04 4.49
C LEU A 204 -17.74 20.96 4.66
N ARG A 205 -18.28 21.00 5.86
CA ARG A 205 -19.41 21.89 6.22
C ARG A 205 -19.01 23.38 6.17
N PHE A 206 -17.83 23.72 6.73
CA PHE A 206 -17.34 25.11 6.73
C PHE A 206 -17.15 25.67 5.31
N TYR A 207 -16.61 24.86 4.40
CA TYR A 207 -16.41 25.25 3.00
C TYR A 207 -17.62 25.00 2.11
N SER A 208 -18.74 24.50 2.69
CA SER A 208 -19.99 24.19 1.96
C SER A 208 -19.79 23.22 0.80
N ILE A 209 -18.92 22.23 0.97
CA ILE A 209 -18.68 21.20 -0.03
C ILE A 209 -19.79 20.16 0.04
N ARG A 210 -20.37 19.78 -1.12
CA ARG A 210 -21.27 18.63 -1.23
C ARG A 210 -20.44 17.36 -1.12
N TYR A 211 -20.79 16.45 -0.21
CA TYR A 211 -19.98 15.24 0.03
C TYR A 211 -20.82 14.02 0.40
N VAL A 212 -20.23 12.85 0.13
CA VAL A 212 -20.65 11.55 0.65
C VAL A 212 -19.45 10.94 1.38
N TYR A 213 -19.66 10.54 2.64
CA TYR A 213 -18.58 9.94 3.45
C TYR A 213 -18.92 8.45 3.67
N LYS A 214 -18.03 7.55 3.26
CA LYS A 214 -18.21 6.09 3.32
C LYS A 214 -17.08 5.43 4.10
N CYS A 215 -17.48 4.56 5.04
CA CYS A 215 -16.54 3.80 5.87
C CYS A 215 -16.74 2.31 5.67
N ASP A 216 -15.70 1.53 5.92
CA ASP A 216 -15.73 0.07 5.99
C ASP A 216 -16.36 -0.62 4.76
N LEU A 217 -16.13 -0.06 3.56
CA LEU A 217 -16.59 -0.63 2.31
C LEU A 217 -15.89 -1.96 2.00
N SER A 218 -16.63 -2.89 1.45
CA SER A 218 -16.08 -4.10 0.80
C SER A 218 -15.30 -3.74 -0.47
N ASN A 219 -14.47 -4.66 -0.95
CA ASN A 219 -13.71 -4.48 -2.19
C ASN A 219 -14.63 -4.19 -3.40
N GLN A 220 -15.81 -4.83 -3.45
CA GLN A 220 -16.78 -4.58 -4.52
C GLN A 220 -17.36 -3.16 -4.43
N GLU A 221 -17.71 -2.70 -3.25
CA GLU A 221 -18.23 -1.34 -3.06
C GLU A 221 -17.16 -0.28 -3.38
N ILE A 222 -15.87 -0.54 -3.07
CA ILE A 222 -14.77 0.34 -3.48
C ILE A 222 -14.65 0.37 -5.01
N LEU A 223 -14.72 -0.78 -5.68
CA LEU A 223 -14.72 -0.85 -7.14
C LEU A 223 -15.90 -0.10 -7.74
N ASP A 224 -17.10 -0.21 -7.14
CA ASP A 224 -18.29 0.52 -7.58
C ASP A 224 -18.11 2.04 -7.45
N GLU A 225 -17.41 2.53 -6.41
CA GLU A 225 -17.06 3.95 -6.29
C GLU A 225 -16.15 4.39 -7.45
N TYR A 226 -15.13 3.62 -7.81
CA TYR A 226 -14.30 3.91 -8.97
C TYR A 226 -15.08 3.90 -10.28
N MET A 227 -16.01 2.96 -10.44
CA MET A 227 -16.84 2.86 -11.66
C MET A 227 -17.86 4.00 -11.79
N ASN A 228 -18.26 4.60 -10.68
CA ASN A 228 -19.30 5.64 -10.64
C ASN A 228 -18.73 7.06 -10.55
N CYS A 229 -17.50 7.26 -10.15
CA CYS A 229 -16.88 8.59 -10.11
C CYS A 229 -16.54 9.10 -11.53
N ASP A 230 -16.27 10.39 -11.63
CA ASP A 230 -15.76 11.05 -12.83
C ASP A 230 -14.25 11.29 -12.73
N ILE A 231 -13.78 11.63 -11.53
CA ILE A 231 -12.39 11.96 -11.23
C ILE A 231 -11.95 11.17 -10.00
N VAL A 232 -10.76 10.62 -10.05
CA VAL A 232 -10.05 10.08 -8.87
C VAL A 232 -9.03 11.11 -8.40
N SER A 233 -9.20 11.61 -7.19
CA SER A 233 -8.30 12.58 -6.57
C SER A 233 -7.40 11.91 -5.53
N PHE A 234 -6.10 11.92 -5.78
CA PHE A 234 -5.10 11.30 -4.92
C PHE A 234 -3.91 12.22 -4.65
N PRO A 235 -4.12 13.42 -4.05
CA PRO A 235 -3.07 14.42 -3.83
C PRO A 235 -2.21 14.11 -2.61
N SER A 236 -1.80 12.85 -2.44
CA SER A 236 -1.05 12.40 -1.27
C SER A 236 0.32 13.07 -1.15
N LEU A 237 0.73 13.33 0.09
CA LEU A 237 2.03 13.93 0.42
C LEU A 237 3.15 12.89 0.52
N TYR A 238 2.79 11.65 0.80
CA TYR A 238 3.71 10.53 0.96
C TYR A 238 2.99 9.20 0.74
N GLU A 239 3.58 8.33 -0.09
CA GLU A 239 3.11 6.96 -0.34
C GLU A 239 4.30 6.01 -0.56
N GLY A 240 4.03 4.71 -0.53
CA GLY A 240 4.96 3.71 -1.01
C GLY A 240 4.74 3.37 -2.49
N PHE A 241 3.50 3.58 -2.99
CA PHE A 241 3.11 3.26 -4.37
C PHE A 241 2.04 4.22 -4.91
N GLY A 242 0.78 4.07 -4.51
CA GLY A 242 -0.34 4.84 -5.03
C GLY A 242 -1.35 3.98 -5.80
N MET A 243 -1.84 2.90 -5.16
CA MET A 243 -2.86 2.04 -5.77
C MET A 243 -4.04 2.79 -6.39
N PRO A 244 -4.61 3.85 -5.75
CA PRO A 244 -5.72 4.58 -6.32
C PRO A 244 -5.45 5.20 -7.71
N ILE A 245 -4.19 5.45 -8.04
CA ILE A 245 -3.81 5.98 -9.35
C ILE A 245 -4.09 4.93 -10.43
N ILE A 246 -3.50 3.74 -10.29
CA ILE A 246 -3.64 2.66 -11.30
C ILE A 246 -5.07 2.08 -11.31
N GLU A 247 -5.76 2.07 -10.18
CA GLU A 247 -7.16 1.66 -10.07
C GLU A 247 -8.06 2.62 -10.87
N GLY A 248 -7.89 3.92 -10.70
CA GLY A 248 -8.62 4.95 -11.45
C GLY A 248 -8.33 4.91 -12.95
N GLN A 249 -7.06 4.79 -13.34
CA GLN A 249 -6.64 4.66 -14.73
C GLN A 249 -7.25 3.41 -15.39
N ALA A 250 -7.22 2.27 -14.71
CA ALA A 250 -7.73 1.01 -15.25
C ALA A 250 -9.23 1.04 -15.55
N VAL A 251 -10.02 1.70 -14.70
CA VAL A 251 -11.46 1.87 -14.95
C VAL A 251 -11.79 3.02 -15.90
N GLY A 252 -10.76 3.72 -16.41
CA GLY A 252 -10.90 4.81 -17.39
C GLY A 252 -11.38 6.13 -16.78
N ARG A 253 -11.00 6.45 -15.55
CA ARG A 253 -11.31 7.75 -14.90
C ARG A 253 -10.15 8.72 -15.09
N VAL A 254 -10.48 10.01 -15.10
CA VAL A 254 -9.46 11.05 -14.97
C VAL A 254 -8.82 10.93 -13.59
N VAL A 255 -7.51 10.87 -13.55
CA VAL A 255 -6.77 10.80 -12.28
C VAL A 255 -6.04 12.12 -12.06
N PHE A 256 -6.20 12.68 -10.88
CA PHE A 256 -5.45 13.84 -10.38
C PHE A 256 -4.60 13.40 -9.19
N THR A 257 -3.29 13.65 -9.23
CA THR A 257 -2.37 13.23 -8.17
C THR A 257 -1.28 14.26 -7.91
N SER A 258 -0.42 14.02 -6.93
CA SER A 258 0.69 14.94 -6.60
C SER A 258 1.87 14.76 -7.54
N ASP A 259 2.53 15.85 -7.94
CA ASP A 259 3.84 15.85 -8.61
C ASP A 259 4.97 15.52 -7.61
N LEU A 260 4.83 14.39 -6.94
CA LEU A 260 5.77 13.84 -5.97
C LEU A 260 5.99 12.36 -6.25
N GLU A 261 7.21 11.87 -6.02
CA GLU A 261 7.47 10.43 -6.08
C GLU A 261 6.89 9.70 -4.84
N PRO A 262 6.39 8.50 -5.00
CA PRO A 262 6.29 7.68 -6.22
C PRO A 262 5.03 7.95 -7.06
N MET A 263 4.13 8.86 -6.67
CA MET A 263 2.86 9.09 -7.38
C MET A 263 3.08 9.46 -8.84
N LYS A 264 4.09 10.31 -9.13
CA LYS A 264 4.49 10.69 -10.48
C LYS A 264 4.97 9.48 -11.30
N GLU A 265 5.85 8.64 -10.73
CA GLU A 265 6.34 7.40 -11.34
C GLU A 265 5.17 6.48 -11.72
N ILE A 266 4.22 6.28 -10.79
CA ILE A 266 3.10 5.35 -10.97
C ILE A 266 2.03 5.93 -11.91
N ALA A 267 1.84 7.23 -11.91
CA ALA A 267 0.89 7.91 -12.79
C ALA A 267 1.32 7.84 -14.28
N GLY A 268 2.61 7.84 -14.54
CA GLY A 268 3.13 7.98 -15.89
C GLY A 268 2.56 9.24 -16.57
N ASP A 269 2.24 9.13 -17.86
CA ASP A 269 1.67 10.23 -18.64
C ASP A 269 0.12 10.24 -18.61
N ALA A 270 -0.51 9.41 -17.77
CA ALA A 270 -1.96 9.19 -17.77
C ALA A 270 -2.68 9.79 -16.55
N ALA A 271 -2.09 10.81 -15.91
CA ALA A 271 -2.72 11.57 -14.83
C ALA A 271 -2.36 13.05 -14.91
N LEU A 272 -3.18 13.88 -14.27
CA LEU A 272 -2.87 15.29 -14.02
C LEU A 272 -2.08 15.38 -12.71
N LEU A 273 -0.98 16.15 -12.71
CA LEU A 273 -0.08 16.36 -11.57
C LEU A 273 -0.29 17.73 -10.94
#